data_a32d15516000a1d608a7b4b08db81adb
#
_entry.id   a32d15516000a1d608a7b4b08db81adb
#
_cell.length_a   1.000
_cell.length_b   1.000
_cell.length_c   1.000
_cell.angle_alpha   90.00
_cell.angle_beta   90.00
_cell.angle_gamma   90.00
#
_symmetry.space_group_name_H-M   'P 1'
#
loop_
_entity.id
_entity.type
_entity.pdbx_description
1 polymer ?
#
loop_
_entity_poly.entity_id
_entity_poly.type
_entity_poly.pdbx_seq_one_letter_code
_entity_poly.pdbx_strand_id
1 'polypeptide(L)'
;MKIIKRNGAEESFDTLKIVNAVQKACNATENAYLAPEQLTDIADYVEYKCNKLGRAVSVEEIQDMVENQLMAIGAFAIAKNYVRYRYDRSLVRRANTTDNRILSLIECNNEEVMQENSNKN
;
A
#
# COMPACT_ATOMS: atom_id res chain seq x y z
N MET A 1 17.33 -0.45 -4.12
CA MET A 1 16.74 -1.19 -3.00
C MET A 1 15.50 -1.95 -3.46
N LYS A 2 15.33 -3.14 -2.96
CA LYS A 2 14.23 -4.01 -3.38
C LYS A 2 13.11 -4.06 -2.36
N ILE A 3 11.90 -4.19 -2.85
CA ILE A 3 10.74 -4.33 -2.02
C ILE A 3 10.09 -5.66 -2.33
N ILE A 4 9.67 -6.36 -1.30
CA ILE A 4 8.98 -7.64 -1.46
C ILE A 4 7.49 -7.39 -1.32
N LYS A 5 6.77 -7.68 -2.39
CA LYS A 5 5.33 -7.53 -2.39
C LYS A 5 4.68 -8.70 -1.66
N ARG A 6 3.40 -8.53 -1.36
CA ARG A 6 2.65 -9.54 -0.62
C ARG A 6 2.69 -10.91 -1.30
N ASN A 7 2.74 -10.94 -2.61
CA ASN A 7 2.79 -12.21 -3.36
C ASN A 7 4.20 -12.76 -3.52
N GLY A 8 5.19 -12.14 -2.88
CA GLY A 8 6.57 -12.59 -2.96
C GLY A 8 7.37 -11.99 -4.09
N ALA A 9 6.73 -11.26 -4.99
CA ALA A 9 7.44 -10.61 -6.10
C ALA A 9 8.28 -9.46 -5.58
N GLU A 10 9.39 -9.19 -6.27
CA GLU A 10 10.26 -8.07 -5.94
C GLU A 10 10.04 -6.93 -6.92
N GLU A 11 10.18 -5.72 -6.44
CA GLU A 11 10.16 -4.56 -7.31
C GLU A 11 11.09 -3.50 -6.72
N SER A 12 11.45 -2.53 -7.55
CA SER A 12 12.31 -1.44 -7.10
C SER A 12 11.54 -0.49 -6.20
N PHE A 13 12.24 0.09 -5.23
CA PHE A 13 11.66 1.08 -4.35
C PHE A 13 11.32 2.34 -5.17
N ASP A 14 10.15 2.92 -4.92
CA ASP A 14 9.71 4.10 -5.65
C ASP A 14 9.05 5.06 -4.67
N THR A 15 9.72 6.15 -4.38
CA THR A 15 9.21 7.14 -3.43
C THR A 15 7.91 7.76 -3.89
N LEU A 16 7.67 7.82 -5.21
CA LEU A 16 6.42 8.38 -5.72
C LEU A 16 5.21 7.59 -5.28
N LYS A 17 5.35 6.28 -5.12
CA LYS A 17 4.24 5.46 -4.64
C LYS A 17 3.85 5.85 -3.22
N ILE A 18 4.85 6.17 -2.40
CA ILE A 18 4.59 6.61 -1.04
C ILE A 18 3.90 7.98 -1.06
N VAL A 19 4.44 8.91 -1.83
CA VAL A 19 3.85 10.25 -1.94
C VAL A 19 2.39 10.16 -2.40
N ASN A 20 2.15 9.36 -3.42
CA ASN A 20 0.79 9.23 -3.97
C ASN A 20 -0.17 8.61 -2.96
N ALA A 21 0.29 7.61 -2.20
CA ALA A 21 -0.56 6.96 -1.20
C ALA A 21 -0.93 7.94 -0.09
N VAL A 22 0.06 8.71 0.40
CA VAL A 22 -0.19 9.69 1.44
C VAL A 22 -1.09 10.80 0.92
N GLN A 23 -0.89 11.22 -0.34
CA GLN A 23 -1.73 12.25 -0.95
C GLN A 23 -3.18 11.79 -1.02
N LYS A 24 -3.41 10.52 -1.33
CA LYS A 24 -4.77 9.99 -1.36
C LYS A 24 -5.40 10.02 0.02
N ALA A 25 -4.61 9.73 1.06
CA ALA A 25 -5.11 9.82 2.43
C ALA A 25 -5.45 11.25 2.80
N CYS A 26 -4.63 12.22 2.35
CA CYS A 26 -4.91 13.64 2.57
C CYS A 26 -6.21 14.04 1.89
N ASN A 27 -6.38 13.62 0.65
CA ASN A 27 -7.58 13.99 -0.12
C ASN A 27 -8.84 13.40 0.50
N ALA A 28 -8.71 12.28 1.19
CA ALA A 28 -9.84 11.65 1.86
C ALA A 28 -10.12 12.26 3.23
N THR A 29 -9.25 13.14 3.70
CA THR A 29 -9.37 13.73 5.02
C THR A 29 -9.86 15.16 4.89
N GLU A 30 -11.00 15.45 5.51
CA GLU A 30 -11.58 16.77 5.43
C GLU A 30 -10.74 17.78 6.17
N ASN A 31 -10.51 18.92 5.59
CA ASN A 31 -9.77 20.04 6.18
C ASN A 31 -8.34 19.68 6.58
N ALA A 32 -7.75 18.74 5.86
CA ALA A 32 -6.37 18.32 6.14
C ALA A 32 -5.51 18.57 4.91
N TYR A 33 -4.26 18.95 5.17
CA TYR A 33 -3.35 19.27 4.09
C TYR A 33 -1.92 19.00 4.53
N LEU A 34 -1.15 18.40 3.66
CA LEU A 34 0.29 18.28 3.85
C LEU A 34 0.97 18.97 2.68
N ALA A 35 1.93 19.81 2.97
CA ALA A 35 2.70 20.51 1.95
C ALA A 35 3.50 19.48 1.14
N PRO A 36 3.82 19.80 -0.12
CA PRO A 36 4.63 18.88 -0.93
C PRO A 36 5.94 18.49 -0.26
N GLU A 37 6.54 19.43 0.48
CA GLU A 37 7.79 19.15 1.20
C GLU A 37 7.57 18.10 2.27
N GLN A 38 6.44 18.15 2.96
CA GLN A 38 6.14 17.16 3.99
C GLN A 38 5.95 15.77 3.39
N LEU A 39 5.30 15.70 2.23
CA LEU A 39 5.13 14.43 1.54
C LEU A 39 6.48 13.86 1.12
N THR A 40 7.33 14.71 0.56
CA THR A 40 8.65 14.29 0.15
C THR A 40 9.50 13.86 1.33
N ASP A 41 9.40 14.60 2.44
CA ASP A 41 10.16 14.28 3.66
C ASP A 41 9.77 12.92 4.21
N ILE A 42 8.49 12.61 4.19
CA ILE A 42 8.02 11.30 4.65
C ILE A 42 8.60 10.20 3.76
N ALA A 43 8.52 10.38 2.45
CA ALA A 43 9.03 9.38 1.51
C ALA A 43 10.54 9.20 1.65
N ASP A 44 11.26 10.31 1.79
CA ASP A 44 12.72 10.27 1.95
C ASP A 44 13.12 9.59 3.25
N TYR A 45 12.38 9.86 4.32
CA TYR A 45 12.66 9.22 5.60
C TYR A 45 12.47 7.71 5.52
N VAL A 46 11.39 7.29 4.85
CA VAL A 46 11.13 5.87 4.69
C VAL A 46 12.24 5.22 3.88
N GLU A 47 12.66 5.88 2.80
CA GLU A 47 13.74 5.35 1.98
C GLU A 47 15.03 5.23 2.79
N TYR A 48 15.33 6.23 3.60
CA TYR A 48 16.50 6.22 4.45
C TYR A 48 16.47 5.04 5.43
N LYS A 49 15.32 4.83 6.07
CA LYS A 49 15.17 3.74 7.01
C LYS A 49 15.30 2.38 6.33
N CYS A 50 14.72 2.27 5.15
CA CYS A 50 14.79 1.01 4.41
C CYS A 50 16.22 0.70 3.99
N ASN A 51 16.96 1.71 3.56
CA ASN A 51 18.36 1.51 3.17
C ASN A 51 19.21 1.09 4.36
N LYS A 52 18.88 1.57 5.56
CA LYS A 52 19.62 1.20 6.75
C LYS A 52 19.41 -0.24 7.15
N LEU A 53 18.30 -0.85 6.76
CA LEU A 53 18.05 -2.25 7.09
C LEU A 53 18.98 -3.19 6.33
N GLY A 54 19.50 -2.77 5.18
CA GLY A 54 20.46 -3.57 4.43
C GLY A 54 19.89 -4.86 3.88
N ARG A 55 18.58 -4.94 3.69
CA ARG A 55 17.91 -6.11 3.14
C ARG A 55 16.67 -5.67 2.40
N ALA A 56 16.06 -6.59 1.67
CA ALA A 56 14.78 -6.31 1.03
C ALA A 56 13.73 -6.06 2.12
N VAL A 57 12.80 -5.17 1.84
CA VAL A 57 11.80 -4.71 2.81
C VAL A 57 10.43 -5.03 2.27
N SER A 58 9.53 -5.48 3.12
CA SER A 58 8.18 -5.80 2.69
C SER A 58 7.34 -4.52 2.57
N VAL A 59 6.28 -4.62 1.77
CA VAL A 59 5.33 -3.51 1.61
C VAL A 59 4.74 -3.14 2.97
N GLU A 60 4.42 -4.14 3.80
CA GLU A 60 3.84 -3.88 5.11
C GLU A 60 4.79 -3.10 6.00
N GLU A 61 6.08 -3.41 5.95
CA GLU A 61 7.06 -2.66 6.73
C GLU A 61 7.12 -1.21 6.30
N ILE A 62 7.05 -0.97 5.00
CA ILE A 62 7.05 0.38 4.47
C ILE A 62 5.81 1.13 4.92
N GLN A 63 4.65 0.48 4.85
CA GLN A 63 3.40 1.09 5.27
C GLN A 63 3.42 1.44 6.77
N ASP A 64 4.02 0.57 7.58
CA ASP A 64 4.18 0.86 9.00
C ASP A 64 5.04 2.10 9.22
N MET A 65 6.11 2.24 8.46
CA MET A 65 6.98 3.42 8.58
C MET A 65 6.25 4.70 8.19
N VAL A 66 5.47 4.65 7.11
CA VAL A 66 4.68 5.81 6.67
C VAL A 66 3.68 6.20 7.74
N GLU A 67 2.97 5.21 8.27
CA GLU A 67 1.96 5.43 9.30
C GLU A 67 2.60 6.08 10.53
N ASN A 68 3.75 5.56 10.96
CA ASN A 68 4.45 6.11 12.12
C ASN A 68 4.91 7.54 11.87
N GLN A 69 5.33 7.86 10.64
CA GLN A 69 5.74 9.22 10.32
C GLN A 69 4.57 10.18 10.34
N LEU A 70 3.42 9.76 9.84
CA LEU A 70 2.22 10.61 9.89
C LEU A 70 1.83 10.91 11.32
N MET A 71 1.95 9.92 12.21
CA MET A 71 1.67 10.13 13.61
C MET A 71 2.71 11.04 14.27
N ALA A 72 3.98 10.85 13.90
CA ALA A 72 5.07 11.63 14.48
C ALA A 72 4.93 13.12 14.19
N ILE A 73 4.42 13.48 13.01
CA ILE A 73 4.23 14.89 12.66
C ILE A 73 2.86 15.42 13.11
N GLY A 74 2.09 14.60 13.82
CA GLY A 74 0.80 15.03 14.34
C GLY A 74 -0.34 14.98 13.36
N ALA A 75 -0.16 14.35 12.19
CA ALA A 75 -1.19 14.26 11.17
C ALA A 75 -2.11 13.07 11.46
N PHE A 76 -2.74 13.08 12.63
CA PHE A 76 -3.51 11.93 13.10
C PHE A 76 -4.72 11.60 12.23
N ALA A 77 -5.43 12.61 11.77
CA ALA A 77 -6.62 12.36 10.93
C ALA A 77 -6.20 11.73 9.60
N ILE A 78 -5.10 12.22 9.04
CA ILE A 78 -4.56 11.67 7.80
C ILE A 78 -4.06 10.25 8.04
N ALA A 79 -3.41 10.03 9.18
CA ALA A 79 -2.92 8.69 9.53
C ALA A 79 -4.07 7.68 9.61
N LYS A 80 -5.19 8.08 10.19
CA LYS A 80 -6.36 7.19 10.27
C LYS A 80 -6.87 6.80 8.88
N ASN A 81 -6.91 7.76 7.97
CA ASN A 81 -7.35 7.47 6.62
C ASN A 81 -6.32 6.66 5.84
N TYR A 82 -5.03 6.86 6.15
CA TYR A 82 -3.98 6.05 5.55
C TYR A 82 -4.10 4.60 6.00
N VAL A 83 -4.38 4.36 7.29
CA VAL A 83 -4.58 3.00 7.81
C VAL A 83 -5.76 2.35 7.11
N ARG A 84 -6.84 3.09 6.91
CA ARG A 84 -8.01 2.58 6.19
C ARG A 84 -7.64 2.25 4.75
N TYR A 85 -6.89 3.14 4.11
CA TYR A 85 -6.46 2.94 2.72
C TYR A 85 -5.64 1.66 2.59
N ARG A 86 -4.65 1.46 3.48
CA ARG A 86 -3.81 0.26 3.39
C ARG A 86 -4.62 -1.00 3.67
N TYR A 87 -5.59 -0.91 4.56
CA TYR A 87 -6.46 -2.04 4.86
C TYR A 87 -7.31 -2.38 3.65
N ASP A 88 -7.91 -1.37 3.03
CA ASP A 88 -8.73 -1.58 1.84
C ASP A 88 -7.91 -2.18 0.71
N ARG A 89 -6.69 -1.69 0.50
CA ARG A 89 -5.82 -2.24 -0.51
C ARG A 89 -5.44 -3.69 -0.20
N SER A 90 -5.25 -3.99 1.06
CA SER A 90 -4.96 -5.36 1.48
C SER A 90 -6.13 -6.30 1.18
N LEU A 91 -7.34 -5.84 1.43
CA LEU A 91 -8.53 -6.62 1.11
C LEU A 91 -8.67 -6.86 -0.39
N VAL A 92 -8.44 -5.81 -1.18
CA VAL A 92 -8.51 -5.94 -2.64
C VAL A 92 -7.49 -6.95 -3.14
N ARG A 93 -6.26 -6.88 -2.64
CA ARG A 93 -5.22 -7.83 -3.05
C ARG A 93 -5.60 -9.26 -2.68
N ARG A 94 -6.14 -9.45 -1.49
CA ARG A 94 -6.57 -10.76 -1.04
C ARG A 94 -7.71 -11.30 -1.87
N ALA A 95 -8.67 -10.45 -2.16
CA ALA A 95 -9.81 -10.85 -3.00
C ALA A 95 -9.34 -11.23 -4.39
N ASN A 96 -8.46 -10.43 -4.97
CA ASN A 96 -7.94 -10.73 -6.30
C ASN A 96 -7.16 -12.03 -6.33
N THR A 97 -6.35 -12.27 -5.31
CA THR A 97 -5.59 -13.51 -5.22
C THR A 97 -6.53 -14.70 -5.08
N THR A 98 -7.53 -14.57 -4.22
CA THR A 98 -8.51 -15.62 -4.01
C THR A 98 -9.29 -15.89 -5.28
N ASP A 99 -9.72 -14.83 -5.96
CA ASP A 99 -10.47 -14.97 -7.20
C ASP A 99 -9.62 -15.67 -8.25
N ASN A 100 -8.37 -15.29 -8.37
CA ASN A 100 -7.47 -15.93 -9.32
C ASN A 100 -7.31 -17.41 -9.02
N ARG A 101 -7.20 -17.73 -7.74
CA ARG A 101 -7.04 -19.13 -7.34
C ARG A 101 -8.31 -19.91 -7.63
N ILE A 102 -9.46 -19.34 -7.35
CA ILE A 102 -10.74 -19.98 -7.61
C ILE A 102 -10.92 -20.17 -9.11
N LEU A 103 -10.60 -19.15 -9.90
CA LEU A 103 -10.70 -19.25 -11.33
C LEU A 103 -9.81 -20.36 -11.89
N SER A 104 -8.61 -20.47 -11.37
CA SER A 104 -7.70 -21.54 -11.79
C SER A 104 -8.29 -22.91 -11.53
N LEU A 105 -8.87 -23.09 -10.35
CA LEU A 105 -9.48 -24.36 -9.99
C LEU A 105 -10.69 -24.64 -10.84
N ILE A 106 -11.50 -23.63 -11.07
CA ILE A 106 -12.71 -23.79 -11.88
C ILE A 106 -12.37 -24.08 -13.31
N GLU A 107 -11.37 -23.37 -13.85
CA GLU A 107 -10.96 -23.57 -15.22
C GLU A 107 -10.43 -24.98 -15.46
N CYS A 108 -9.81 -25.52 -14.43
CA CYS A 108 -9.33 -26.90 -14.55
C CYS A 108 -10.48 -27.88 -14.59
N ASN A 109 -11.55 -27.56 -13.85
CA ASN A 109 -12.68 -28.45 -13.76
C ASN A 109 -13.80 -28.06 -14.67
N ASN A 110 -14.08 -26.80 -14.78
CA ASN A 110 -15.20 -26.41 -15.57
C ASN A 110 -15.17 -24.96 -15.64
N GLU A 111 -14.90 -24.10 -15.75
CA GLU A 111 -14.88 -22.81 -16.17
C GLU A 111 -15.81 -21.87 -15.73
N GLU A 112 -15.87 -21.18 -15.11
CA GLU A 112 -16.80 -20.30 -14.70
C GLU A 112 -16.48 -19.15 -14.06
N VAL A 113 -16.63 -18.24 -13.92
CA VAL A 113 -16.23 -17.26 -13.21
C VAL A 113 -16.36 -16.22 -12.83
N MET A 114 -16.25 -15.56 -12.66
CA MET A 114 -16.14 -14.57 -12.24
C MET A 114 -16.03 -13.59 -12.00
N GLN A 115 -15.99 -12.99 -11.84
CA GLN A 115 -15.91 -12.01 -11.52
C GLN A 115 -15.90 -11.22 -11.13
N GLU A 116 -15.76 -10.98 -10.80
CA GLU A 116 -15.79 -10.21 -10.36
C GLU A 116 -15.68 -9.53 -10.22
N ASN A 117 -15.74 -9.74 -10.33
CA ASN A 117 -15.68 -9.11 -10.03
C ASN A 117 -15.54 -8.43 -9.92
N SER A 118 -15.61 -8.51 -9.89
CA SER A 118 -15.62 -8.12 -9.64
C SER A 118 -15.26 -7.49 -9.50
N ASN A 119 -15.35 -7.62 -9.47
CA ASN A 119 -15.20 -7.35 -9.21
C ASN A 119 -14.74 -6.77 -9.30
N LYS A 120 -14.53 -6.70 -9.24
CA LYS A 120 -14.23 -6.55 -9.16
C LYS A 120 -13.89 -5.79 -9.20
N ASN A 121 -13.86 -5.64 -8.98
CA ASN A 121 -13.66 -5.32 -8.87
C ASN A 121 -13.74 -5.09 -9.07
#